data_e86a5c8ed61c69d28ca60195bcaf651f
#
_entry.id   e86a5c8ed61c69d28ca60195bcaf651f
#
_cell.length_a   1.000
_cell.length_b   1.000
_cell.length_c   1.000
_cell.angle_alpha   90.00
_cell.angle_beta   90.00
_cell.angle_gamma   90.00
#
_symmetry.space_group_name_H-M   'P 1'
#
loop_
_entity.id
_entity.type
_entity.pdbx_description
1 polymer ?
#
loop_
_entity_poly.entity_id
_entity_poly.type
_entity_poly.pdbx_seq_one_letter_code
_entity_poly.pdbx_strand_id
1 'polypeptide(L)'
;MQERYLRNIPALTEEECQLQQQKRVLVVGCGGLGGNLISILLRFGVGHLRIVDGDVFETTNLNRQLFSSIPALGHNKARIAAQRAGNINPDVALDVVEEFLTEENAQTLLQNCDIALDALDNIPGRRLLAAACEKAGIPLVYGAISGWVSQAALSMPGDRLIETLYPEDTVVRDKSVLSFTPARCASMQASLCVKYLTGRPVETGTIYYFDLLNQEFETIPMV
;
A
#
# COMPACT_ATOMS: atom_id res chain seq x y z
N MET A 1 4.18 24.44 10.34
CA MET A 1 3.51 23.10 10.16
C MET A 1 2.00 23.28 10.32
N GLN A 2 1.18 22.55 9.55
CA GLN A 2 -0.29 22.60 9.67
C GLN A 2 -0.75 21.95 10.96
N GLU A 3 -1.84 22.48 11.58
CA GLU A 3 -2.38 22.01 12.87
C GLU A 3 -2.72 20.51 12.86
N ARG A 4 -3.21 19.97 11.76
CA ARG A 4 -3.58 18.54 11.61
C ARG A 4 -2.42 17.57 11.82
N TYR A 5 -1.16 18.02 11.68
CA TYR A 5 0.04 17.19 11.83
C TYR A 5 0.75 17.37 13.18
N LEU A 6 0.27 18.25 14.06
CA LEU A 6 0.91 18.50 15.36
C LEU A 6 1.04 17.24 16.23
N ARG A 7 0.11 16.29 16.08
CA ARG A 7 0.15 15.02 16.81
C ARG A 7 1.15 14.00 16.26
N ASN A 8 1.77 14.28 15.12
CA ASN A 8 2.88 13.47 14.62
C ASN A 8 4.18 13.76 15.40
N ILE A 9 4.25 14.94 16.06
CA ILE A 9 5.41 15.36 16.85
C ILE A 9 5.24 14.89 18.32
N PRO A 10 6.30 14.38 18.98
CA PRO A 10 7.70 14.27 18.52
C PRO A 10 8.05 12.92 17.86
N ALA A 11 7.07 12.07 17.53
CA ALA A 11 7.34 10.80 16.88
C ALA A 11 8.08 10.99 15.53
N LEU A 12 7.77 12.09 14.83
CA LEU A 12 8.55 12.64 13.72
C LEU A 12 9.10 14.01 14.07
N THR A 13 10.19 14.43 13.42
CA THR A 13 10.63 15.82 13.46
C THR A 13 9.82 16.69 12.53
N GLU A 14 9.90 18.02 12.67
CA GLU A 14 9.26 18.94 11.74
C GLU A 14 9.83 18.84 10.33
N GLU A 15 11.14 18.60 10.21
CA GLU A 15 11.83 18.38 8.94
C GLU A 15 11.32 17.10 8.24
N GLU A 16 11.13 16.01 8.97
CA GLU A 16 10.56 14.77 8.44
C GLU A 16 9.11 14.99 7.96
N CYS A 17 8.32 15.76 8.71
CA CYS A 17 6.96 16.13 8.30
C CYS A 17 6.95 17.00 7.04
N GLN A 18 7.91 17.89 6.87
CA GLN A 18 8.05 18.72 5.66
C GLN A 18 8.55 17.89 4.48
N LEU A 19 9.51 16.99 4.70
CA LEU A 19 10.07 16.15 3.67
C LEU A 19 9.01 15.26 3.04
N GLN A 20 8.18 14.60 3.83
CA GLN A 20 7.14 13.73 3.31
C GLN A 20 6.04 14.46 2.51
N GLN A 21 5.79 15.76 2.81
CA GLN A 21 4.87 16.58 2.03
C GLN A 21 5.36 16.86 0.59
N GLN A 22 6.61 16.56 0.29
CA GLN A 22 7.19 16.66 -1.05
C GLN A 22 7.20 15.31 -1.78
N LYS A 23 6.88 14.21 -1.09
CA LYS A 23 6.96 12.86 -1.61
C LYS A 23 5.74 12.44 -2.41
N ARG A 24 5.99 11.57 -3.41
CA ARG A 24 4.98 10.97 -4.27
C ARG A 24 4.91 9.48 -4.02
N VAL A 25 3.75 9.00 -3.63
CA VAL A 25 3.50 7.59 -3.32
C VAL A 25 2.49 7.03 -4.31
N LEU A 26 2.81 5.88 -4.90
CA LEU A 26 1.87 5.09 -5.69
C LEU A 26 1.26 4.00 -4.82
N VAL A 27 -0.05 3.87 -4.84
CA VAL A 27 -0.79 2.73 -4.26
C VAL A 27 -1.54 2.01 -5.37
N VAL A 28 -1.22 0.75 -5.60
CA VAL A 28 -1.88 -0.09 -6.59
C VAL A 28 -2.83 -1.06 -5.90
N GLY A 29 -4.13 -0.86 -6.13
CA GLY A 29 -5.24 -1.50 -5.43
C GLY A 29 -5.87 -0.58 -4.38
N CYS A 30 -7.20 -0.41 -4.41
CA CYS A 30 -7.98 0.38 -3.46
C CYS A 30 -8.96 -0.48 -2.63
N GLY A 31 -8.69 -1.78 -2.55
CA GLY A 31 -9.49 -2.77 -1.82
C GLY A 31 -9.23 -2.78 -0.31
N GLY A 32 -9.10 -3.99 0.27
CA GLY A 32 -8.89 -4.19 1.71
C GLY A 32 -7.62 -3.55 2.25
N LEU A 33 -6.47 -3.83 1.64
CA LEU A 33 -5.20 -3.19 1.99
C LEU A 33 -5.18 -1.73 1.57
N GLY A 34 -5.43 -1.47 0.28
CA GLY A 34 -5.28 -0.15 -0.32
C GLY A 34 -6.13 0.92 0.33
N GLY A 35 -7.38 0.61 0.67
CA GLY A 35 -8.25 1.57 1.38
C GLY A 35 -7.66 2.00 2.73
N ASN A 36 -7.09 1.06 3.49
CA ASN A 36 -6.40 1.37 4.75
C ASN A 36 -5.11 2.17 4.51
N LEU A 37 -4.27 1.77 3.55
CA LEU A 37 -3.05 2.49 3.18
C LEU A 37 -3.34 3.94 2.77
N ILE A 38 -4.29 4.15 1.86
CA ILE A 38 -4.71 5.46 1.40
C ILE A 38 -5.15 6.32 2.59
N SER A 39 -6.00 5.79 3.47
CA SER A 39 -6.47 6.51 4.66
C SER A 39 -5.31 6.90 5.59
N ILE A 40 -4.36 6.01 5.83
CA ILE A 40 -3.19 6.28 6.68
C ILE A 40 -2.30 7.35 6.04
N LEU A 41 -1.95 7.22 4.76
CA LEU A 41 -1.06 8.15 4.05
C LEU A 41 -1.66 9.55 3.93
N LEU A 42 -2.97 9.67 3.70
CA LEU A 42 -3.68 10.95 3.71
C LEU A 42 -3.60 11.64 5.07
N ARG A 43 -3.83 10.92 6.17
CA ARG A 43 -3.76 11.44 7.54
C ARG A 43 -2.35 11.78 7.94
N PHE A 44 -1.39 11.00 7.46
CA PHE A 44 0.03 11.23 7.67
C PHE A 44 0.53 12.48 6.93
N GLY A 45 -0.06 12.83 5.78
CA GLY A 45 0.23 14.03 5.01
C GLY A 45 1.34 13.86 3.99
N VAL A 46 1.36 12.75 3.25
CA VAL A 46 2.21 12.67 2.04
C VAL A 46 1.78 13.74 1.04
N GLY A 47 2.73 14.31 0.30
CA GLY A 47 2.43 15.42 -0.60
C GLY A 47 1.58 15.04 -1.79
N HIS A 48 1.88 13.89 -2.40
CA HIS A 48 1.18 13.38 -3.58
C HIS A 48 0.88 11.90 -3.42
N LEU A 49 -0.34 11.53 -3.76
CA LEU A 49 -0.79 10.14 -3.74
C LEU A 49 -1.41 9.78 -5.08
N ARG A 50 -0.78 8.86 -5.82
CA ARG A 50 -1.39 8.23 -6.99
C ARG A 50 -2.06 6.94 -6.55
N ILE A 51 -3.34 6.77 -6.87
CA ILE A 51 -4.12 5.57 -6.54
C ILE A 51 -4.67 4.94 -7.81
N VAL A 52 -4.55 3.62 -7.90
CA VAL A 52 -4.88 2.85 -9.12
C VAL A 52 -5.77 1.67 -8.76
N ASP A 53 -6.95 1.61 -9.35
CA ASP A 53 -7.85 0.44 -9.25
C ASP A 53 -8.91 0.48 -10.36
N GLY A 54 -8.98 -0.57 -11.18
CA GLY A 54 -9.96 -0.70 -12.25
C GLY A 54 -11.29 -1.33 -11.82
N ASP A 55 -11.37 -1.85 -10.57
CA ASP A 55 -12.51 -2.63 -10.10
C ASP A 55 -13.60 -1.76 -9.45
N VAL A 56 -14.78 -2.35 -9.22
CA VAL A 56 -15.91 -1.71 -8.55
C VAL A 56 -16.17 -2.35 -7.18
N PHE A 57 -16.83 -1.62 -6.28
CA PHE A 57 -17.26 -2.21 -5.01
C PHE A 57 -18.42 -3.17 -5.19
N GLU A 58 -18.30 -4.34 -4.55
CA GLU A 58 -19.31 -5.39 -4.48
C GLU A 58 -19.73 -5.66 -3.03
N THR A 59 -20.87 -6.33 -2.85
CA THR A 59 -21.39 -6.69 -1.51
C THR A 59 -20.39 -7.50 -0.70
N THR A 60 -19.62 -8.39 -1.35
CA THR A 60 -18.57 -9.21 -0.73
C THR A 60 -17.40 -8.40 -0.20
N ASN A 61 -17.29 -7.13 -0.54
CA ASN A 61 -16.22 -6.24 -0.06
C ASN A 61 -16.55 -5.55 1.26
N LEU A 62 -17.84 -5.47 1.62
CA LEU A 62 -18.32 -4.73 2.78
C LEU A 62 -17.76 -5.23 4.12
N ASN A 63 -17.31 -6.46 4.18
CA ASN A 63 -16.76 -7.04 5.41
C ASN A 63 -15.36 -6.52 5.78
N ARG A 64 -14.58 -5.95 4.80
CA ARG A 64 -13.16 -5.66 5.03
C ARG A 64 -12.57 -4.47 4.26
N GLN A 65 -13.25 -3.94 3.26
CA GLN A 65 -12.72 -2.82 2.47
C GLN A 65 -13.19 -1.49 3.06
N LEU A 66 -12.25 -0.69 3.59
CA LEU A 66 -12.52 0.50 4.40
C LEU A 66 -13.44 1.52 3.72
N PHE A 67 -13.30 1.71 2.41
CA PHE A 67 -14.10 2.69 1.67
C PHE A 67 -15.39 2.11 1.10
N SER A 68 -15.62 0.80 1.24
CA SER A 68 -16.88 0.18 0.82
C SER A 68 -18.03 0.62 1.74
N SER A 69 -19.17 0.81 1.14
CA SER A 69 -20.44 1.14 1.83
C SER A 69 -21.59 0.83 0.90
N ILE A 70 -22.81 0.69 1.43
CA ILE A 70 -23.98 0.43 0.59
C ILE A 70 -24.10 1.43 -0.57
N PRO A 71 -23.93 2.76 -0.36
CA PRO A 71 -23.97 3.72 -1.47
C PRO A 71 -22.79 3.63 -2.45
N ALA A 72 -21.70 2.95 -2.08
CA ALA A 72 -20.52 2.79 -2.94
C ALA A 72 -20.61 1.57 -3.87
N LEU A 73 -21.57 0.66 -3.67
CA LEU A 73 -21.70 -0.54 -4.48
C LEU A 73 -21.90 -0.19 -5.97
N GLY A 74 -21.18 -0.90 -6.83
CA GLY A 74 -21.18 -0.68 -8.27
C GLY A 74 -20.34 0.51 -8.76
N HIS A 75 -19.75 1.30 -7.85
CA HIS A 75 -18.86 2.41 -8.20
C HIS A 75 -17.39 1.99 -8.17
N ASN A 76 -16.57 2.59 -9.03
CA ASN A 76 -15.14 2.30 -9.11
C ASN A 76 -14.43 2.61 -7.77
N LYS A 77 -13.54 1.71 -7.34
CA LYS A 77 -12.86 1.76 -6.04
C LYS A 77 -11.93 2.97 -5.91
N ALA A 78 -11.16 3.30 -6.95
CA ALA A 78 -10.27 4.46 -6.93
C ALA A 78 -11.06 5.77 -6.88
N ARG A 79 -12.18 5.87 -7.63
CA ARG A 79 -13.08 7.02 -7.58
C ARG A 79 -13.67 7.26 -6.20
N ILE A 80 -14.16 6.21 -5.55
CA ILE A 80 -14.71 6.33 -4.17
C ILE A 80 -13.61 6.68 -3.18
N ALA A 81 -12.41 6.08 -3.31
CA ALA A 81 -11.25 6.43 -2.48
C ALA A 81 -10.91 7.92 -2.62
N ALA A 82 -10.94 8.47 -3.84
CA ALA A 82 -10.71 9.89 -4.10
C ALA A 82 -11.74 10.80 -3.42
N GLN A 83 -13.02 10.45 -3.49
CA GLN A 83 -14.08 11.21 -2.80
C GLN A 83 -13.86 11.22 -1.28
N ARG A 84 -13.45 10.08 -0.70
CA ARG A 84 -13.14 9.99 0.73
C ARG A 84 -11.88 10.78 1.08
N ALA A 85 -10.87 10.78 0.20
CA ALA A 85 -9.62 11.51 0.38
C ALA A 85 -9.86 13.01 0.56
N GLY A 86 -10.71 13.63 -0.26
CA GLY A 86 -11.07 15.04 -0.16
C GLY A 86 -11.67 15.43 1.21
N ASN A 87 -12.39 14.50 1.83
CA ASN A 87 -12.97 14.71 3.17
C ASN A 87 -11.96 14.47 4.32
N ILE A 88 -10.86 13.74 4.05
CA ILE A 88 -9.81 13.44 5.05
C ILE A 88 -8.74 14.52 5.01
N ASN A 89 -8.18 14.77 3.84
CA ASN A 89 -7.09 15.72 3.66
C ASN A 89 -7.08 16.32 2.24
N PRO A 90 -7.72 17.48 2.03
CA PRO A 90 -7.80 18.11 0.73
C PRO A 90 -6.46 18.70 0.24
N ASP A 91 -5.44 18.78 1.11
CA ASP A 91 -4.14 19.37 0.75
C ASP A 91 -3.21 18.35 0.08
N VAL A 92 -3.53 17.05 0.15
CA VAL A 92 -2.80 16.01 -0.57
C VAL A 92 -3.18 16.05 -2.05
N ALA A 93 -2.19 16.24 -2.91
CA ALA A 93 -2.42 16.15 -4.35
C ALA A 93 -2.71 14.70 -4.73
N LEU A 94 -3.89 14.49 -5.34
CA LEU A 94 -4.37 13.15 -5.66
C LEU A 94 -4.42 12.94 -7.18
N ASP A 95 -3.79 11.87 -7.64
CA ASP A 95 -3.84 11.38 -9.02
C ASP A 95 -4.61 10.05 -9.03
N VAL A 96 -5.77 10.01 -9.70
CA VAL A 96 -6.74 8.91 -9.64
C VAL A 96 -6.78 8.20 -10.97
N VAL A 97 -6.45 6.91 -10.97
CA VAL A 97 -6.44 6.08 -12.17
C VAL A 97 -7.46 4.94 -12.01
N GLU A 98 -8.55 5.03 -12.76
CA GLU A 98 -9.67 4.08 -12.74
C GLU A 98 -9.45 2.91 -13.71
N GLU A 99 -8.23 2.38 -13.73
CA GLU A 99 -7.80 1.31 -14.62
C GLU A 99 -7.10 0.20 -13.84
N PHE A 100 -7.04 -0.99 -14.39
CA PHE A 100 -6.17 -2.04 -13.87
C PHE A 100 -4.71 -1.76 -14.24
N LEU A 101 -3.79 -2.21 -13.40
CA LEU A 101 -2.37 -2.27 -13.74
C LEU A 101 -2.16 -3.23 -14.91
N THR A 102 -1.49 -2.76 -15.97
CA THR A 102 -1.11 -3.54 -17.14
C THR A 102 0.35 -3.30 -17.52
N GLU A 103 0.90 -4.12 -18.41
CA GLU A 103 2.27 -3.93 -18.91
C GLU A 103 2.43 -2.58 -19.62
N GLU A 104 1.38 -2.12 -20.31
CA GLU A 104 1.39 -0.88 -21.10
C GLU A 104 1.40 0.35 -20.20
N ASN A 105 0.67 0.33 -19.07
CA ASN A 105 0.55 1.52 -18.20
C ASN A 105 1.51 1.54 -17.01
N ALA A 106 2.13 0.40 -16.65
CA ALA A 106 2.92 0.25 -15.43
C ALA A 106 4.04 1.29 -15.30
N GLN A 107 4.80 1.53 -16.38
CA GLN A 107 5.89 2.51 -16.34
C GLN A 107 5.37 3.96 -16.21
N THR A 108 4.24 4.28 -16.83
CA THR A 108 3.60 5.60 -16.71
C THR A 108 3.09 5.82 -15.28
N LEU A 109 2.51 4.80 -14.66
CA LEU A 109 2.04 4.86 -13.27
C LEU A 109 3.15 5.12 -12.26
N LEU A 110 4.37 4.67 -12.54
CA LEU A 110 5.54 4.87 -11.68
C LEU A 110 6.25 6.22 -11.90
N GLN A 111 5.93 6.97 -12.96
CA GLN A 111 6.61 8.23 -13.26
C GLN A 111 6.50 9.22 -12.10
N ASN A 112 7.67 9.75 -11.70
CA ASN A 112 7.83 10.70 -10.61
C ASN A 112 7.38 10.19 -9.22
N CYS A 113 7.24 8.88 -9.02
CA CYS A 113 6.98 8.31 -7.71
C CYS A 113 8.29 8.04 -6.97
N ASP A 114 8.30 8.28 -5.66
CA ASP A 114 9.43 7.97 -4.78
C ASP A 114 9.37 6.51 -4.28
N ILE A 115 8.17 5.93 -4.22
CA ILE A 115 7.92 4.58 -3.72
C ILE A 115 6.56 4.08 -4.22
N ALA A 116 6.44 2.77 -4.40
CA ALA A 116 5.18 2.09 -4.71
C ALA A 116 4.74 1.18 -3.56
N LEU A 117 3.44 1.06 -3.34
CA LEU A 117 2.82 0.17 -2.35
C LEU A 117 1.93 -0.85 -3.06
N ASP A 118 2.23 -2.12 -2.83
CA ASP A 118 1.46 -3.25 -3.34
C ASP A 118 0.26 -3.52 -2.43
N ALA A 119 -0.92 -3.23 -2.94
CA ALA A 119 -2.20 -3.57 -2.32
C ALA A 119 -3.06 -4.52 -3.19
N LEU A 120 -2.40 -5.24 -4.10
CA LEU A 120 -3.02 -6.20 -5.00
C LEU A 120 -3.36 -7.51 -4.29
N ASP A 121 -4.34 -8.23 -4.81
CA ASP A 121 -4.84 -9.49 -4.27
C ASP A 121 -4.50 -10.72 -5.12
N ASN A 122 -3.67 -10.52 -6.16
CA ASN A 122 -3.29 -11.59 -7.07
C ASN A 122 -1.80 -11.57 -7.43
N ILE A 123 -1.24 -12.76 -7.63
CA ILE A 123 0.19 -12.95 -7.91
C ILE A 123 0.63 -12.34 -9.24
N PRO A 124 -0.11 -12.48 -10.36
CA PRO A 124 0.31 -11.86 -11.64
C PRO A 124 0.48 -10.35 -11.53
N GLY A 125 -0.47 -9.65 -10.91
CA GLY A 125 -0.38 -8.21 -10.69
C GLY A 125 0.81 -7.81 -9.80
N ARG A 126 1.08 -8.57 -8.73
CA ARG A 126 2.26 -8.36 -7.86
C ARG A 126 3.57 -8.47 -8.61
N ARG A 127 3.72 -9.51 -9.42
CA ARG A 127 4.91 -9.71 -10.26
C ARG A 127 5.07 -8.59 -11.27
N LEU A 128 3.98 -8.19 -11.91
CA LEU A 128 3.99 -7.08 -12.86
C LEU A 128 4.43 -5.77 -12.19
N LEU A 129 3.86 -5.45 -11.04
CA LEU A 129 4.24 -4.25 -10.30
C LEU A 129 5.71 -4.30 -9.85
N ALA A 130 6.17 -5.44 -9.33
CA ALA A 130 7.56 -5.62 -8.90
C ALA A 130 8.53 -5.45 -10.06
N ALA A 131 8.27 -6.09 -11.21
CA ALA A 131 9.10 -5.95 -12.40
C ALA A 131 9.11 -4.51 -12.94
N ALA A 132 7.99 -3.81 -12.86
CA ALA A 132 7.90 -2.41 -13.26
C ALA A 132 8.69 -1.50 -12.31
N CYS A 133 8.63 -1.74 -10.99
CA CYS A 133 9.40 -1.03 -9.97
C CYS A 133 10.91 -1.26 -10.16
N GLU A 134 11.33 -2.50 -10.39
CA GLU A 134 12.71 -2.87 -10.71
C GLU A 134 13.24 -2.05 -11.90
N LYS A 135 12.49 -2.06 -13.00
CA LYS A 135 12.85 -1.33 -14.23
C LYS A 135 12.91 0.18 -14.04
N ALA A 136 12.05 0.72 -13.18
CA ALA A 136 11.99 2.15 -12.88
C ALA A 136 12.99 2.59 -11.80
N GLY A 137 13.66 1.66 -11.11
CA GLY A 137 14.53 1.95 -9.98
C GLY A 137 13.77 2.47 -8.76
N ILE A 138 12.50 2.07 -8.57
CA ILE A 138 11.62 2.56 -7.51
C ILE A 138 11.40 1.45 -6.48
N PRO A 139 11.58 1.71 -5.17
CA PRO A 139 11.30 0.73 -4.13
C PRO A 139 9.83 0.33 -4.06
N LEU A 140 9.58 -0.93 -3.67
CA LEU A 140 8.26 -1.50 -3.51
C LEU A 140 8.02 -1.90 -2.06
N VAL A 141 6.96 -1.38 -1.44
CA VAL A 141 6.48 -1.92 -0.18
C VAL A 141 5.43 -2.98 -0.48
N TYR A 142 5.84 -4.22 -0.30
CA TYR A 142 4.99 -5.39 -0.44
C TYR A 142 4.07 -5.57 0.76
N GLY A 143 2.85 -6.07 0.52
CA GLY A 143 1.93 -6.51 1.56
C GLY A 143 1.02 -7.64 1.09
N ALA A 144 0.82 -8.65 1.94
CA ALA A 144 -0.11 -9.75 1.68
C ALA A 144 -0.84 -10.20 2.93
N ILE A 145 -2.03 -10.74 2.73
CA ILE A 145 -2.93 -11.19 3.79
C ILE A 145 -3.60 -12.51 3.42
N SER A 146 -3.85 -13.36 4.40
CA SER A 146 -4.65 -14.59 4.27
C SER A 146 -5.22 -14.96 5.65
N GLY A 147 -6.54 -15.05 5.78
CA GLY A 147 -7.19 -15.36 7.05
C GLY A 147 -6.74 -14.45 8.19
N TRP A 148 -6.04 -15.02 9.15
CA TRP A 148 -5.48 -14.33 10.33
C TRP A 148 -4.05 -13.79 10.12
N VAL A 149 -3.43 -14.10 8.99
CA VAL A 149 -2.02 -13.80 8.73
C VAL A 149 -1.87 -12.57 7.87
N SER A 150 -0.90 -11.74 8.21
CA SER A 150 -0.44 -10.62 7.40
C SER A 150 1.08 -10.58 7.31
N GLN A 151 1.59 -10.14 6.19
CA GLN A 151 3.02 -9.95 5.98
C GLN A 151 3.29 -8.70 5.15
N ALA A 152 4.40 -8.04 5.45
CA ALA A 152 4.86 -6.87 4.71
C ALA A 152 6.38 -6.83 4.63
N ALA A 153 6.91 -6.20 3.60
CA ALA A 153 8.35 -6.00 3.41
C ALA A 153 8.62 -4.76 2.57
N LEU A 154 9.79 -4.16 2.74
CA LEU A 154 10.35 -3.21 1.79
C LEU A 154 11.33 -3.95 0.88
N SER A 155 11.11 -3.90 -0.42
CA SER A 155 11.97 -4.43 -1.47
C SER A 155 12.61 -3.28 -2.23
N MET A 156 13.93 -3.28 -2.30
CA MET A 156 14.68 -2.36 -3.15
C MET A 156 14.86 -2.97 -4.55
N PRO A 157 15.06 -2.17 -5.58
CA PRO A 157 15.50 -2.67 -6.87
C PRO A 157 16.75 -3.56 -6.70
N GLY A 158 16.69 -4.78 -7.25
CA GLY A 158 17.74 -5.81 -7.09
C GLY A 158 17.43 -6.90 -6.06
N ASP A 159 16.53 -6.69 -5.11
CA ASP A 159 16.23 -7.67 -4.04
C ASP A 159 15.49 -8.92 -4.55
N ARG A 160 14.75 -8.82 -5.66
CA ARG A 160 13.96 -9.91 -6.26
C ARG A 160 13.01 -10.61 -5.27
N LEU A 161 12.55 -9.88 -4.26
CA LEU A 161 11.75 -10.41 -3.14
C LEU A 161 10.47 -11.12 -3.63
N ILE A 162 9.74 -10.50 -4.57
CA ILE A 162 8.47 -11.05 -5.06
C ILE A 162 8.65 -12.34 -5.84
N GLU A 163 9.73 -12.45 -6.60
CA GLU A 163 10.08 -13.67 -7.32
C GLU A 163 10.44 -14.81 -6.37
N THR A 164 11.17 -14.49 -5.29
CA THR A 164 11.53 -15.46 -4.25
C THR A 164 10.30 -15.95 -3.47
N LEU A 165 9.37 -15.04 -3.12
CA LEU A 165 8.15 -15.37 -2.38
C LEU A 165 7.13 -16.16 -3.20
N TYR A 166 7.07 -15.87 -4.49
CA TYR A 166 6.09 -16.45 -5.41
C TYR A 166 6.80 -17.11 -6.60
N PRO A 167 7.39 -18.32 -6.47
CA PRO A 167 7.83 -19.13 -7.60
C PRO A 167 6.70 -19.34 -8.64
N GLU A 168 7.06 -19.71 -9.88
CA GLU A 168 6.10 -19.75 -11.01
C GLU A 168 4.83 -20.57 -10.73
N ASP A 169 4.97 -21.67 -9.99
CA ASP A 169 3.87 -22.60 -9.69
C ASP A 169 3.11 -22.25 -8.39
N THR A 170 3.31 -21.06 -7.83
CA THR A 170 2.66 -20.69 -6.57
C THR A 170 1.15 -20.57 -6.72
N VAL A 171 0.41 -21.33 -5.90
CA VAL A 171 -1.05 -21.31 -5.86
C VAL A 171 -1.51 -20.83 -4.48
N VAL A 172 -2.25 -19.72 -4.46
CA VAL A 172 -2.94 -19.25 -3.24
C VAL A 172 -4.24 -20.04 -3.06
N ARG A 173 -4.31 -20.84 -2.02
CA ARG A 173 -5.48 -21.71 -1.71
C ARG A 173 -6.51 -21.00 -0.85
N ASP A 174 -6.08 -20.29 0.19
CA ASP A 174 -6.98 -19.59 1.12
C ASP A 174 -7.08 -18.11 0.71
N LYS A 175 -8.30 -17.69 0.40
CA LYS A 175 -8.65 -16.30 0.06
C LYS A 175 -9.55 -15.66 1.14
N SER A 176 -9.67 -16.30 2.30
CA SER A 176 -10.43 -15.72 3.41
C SER A 176 -9.74 -14.45 3.93
N VAL A 177 -10.51 -13.45 4.31
CA VAL A 177 -10.00 -12.19 4.83
C VAL A 177 -10.92 -11.68 5.93
N LEU A 178 -10.34 -11.42 7.09
CA LEU A 178 -10.98 -10.77 8.22
C LEU A 178 -10.70 -9.27 8.20
N SER A 179 -11.63 -8.44 8.66
CA SER A 179 -11.53 -6.98 8.52
C SER A 179 -10.29 -6.35 9.15
N PHE A 180 -9.80 -6.92 10.25
CA PHE A 180 -8.62 -6.41 10.96
C PHE A 180 -7.29 -6.80 10.30
N THR A 181 -7.25 -7.90 9.53
CA THR A 181 -6.01 -8.38 8.89
C THR A 181 -5.45 -7.37 7.88
N PRO A 182 -6.25 -6.84 6.92
CA PRO A 182 -5.75 -5.80 6.02
C PRO A 182 -5.38 -4.50 6.74
N ALA A 183 -6.09 -4.11 7.80
CA ALA A 183 -5.74 -2.92 8.57
C ALA A 183 -4.36 -3.07 9.25
N ARG A 184 -4.07 -4.26 9.81
CA ARG A 184 -2.77 -4.58 10.41
C ARG A 184 -1.65 -4.56 9.39
N CYS A 185 -1.86 -5.21 8.23
CA CYS A 185 -0.91 -5.24 7.13
C CYS A 185 -0.61 -3.82 6.61
N ALA A 186 -1.64 -3.04 6.32
CA ALA A 186 -1.51 -1.67 5.85
C ALA A 186 -0.76 -0.77 6.83
N SER A 187 -0.96 -0.95 8.15
CA SER A 187 -0.20 -0.22 9.17
C SER A 187 1.30 -0.51 9.09
N MET A 188 1.68 -1.78 8.87
CA MET A 188 3.08 -2.15 8.70
C MET A 188 3.65 -1.59 7.39
N GLN A 189 2.95 -1.77 6.26
CA GLN A 189 3.37 -1.21 4.98
C GLN A 189 3.57 0.31 5.07
N ALA A 190 2.63 1.03 5.68
CA ALA A 190 2.74 2.46 5.87
C ALA A 190 3.95 2.85 6.74
N SER A 191 4.24 2.09 7.79
CA SER A 191 5.41 2.35 8.63
C SER A 191 6.73 2.17 7.89
N LEU A 192 6.85 1.14 7.05
CA LEU A 192 8.01 0.92 6.19
C LEU A 192 8.16 2.05 5.16
N CYS A 193 7.07 2.42 4.51
CA CYS A 193 7.01 3.53 3.57
C CYS A 193 7.49 4.84 4.23
N VAL A 194 6.95 5.18 5.39
CA VAL A 194 7.30 6.41 6.12
C VAL A 194 8.77 6.42 6.52
N LYS A 195 9.29 5.33 7.08
CA LYS A 195 10.72 5.22 7.42
C LYS A 195 11.61 5.48 6.20
N TYR A 196 11.29 4.84 5.07
CA TYR A 196 12.02 5.04 3.83
C TYR A 196 11.97 6.49 3.37
N LEU A 197 10.78 7.09 3.30
CA LEU A 197 10.59 8.46 2.80
C LEU A 197 11.22 9.53 3.69
N THR A 198 11.36 9.27 4.99
CA THR A 198 11.96 10.19 5.97
C THR A 198 13.46 9.92 6.20
N GLY A 199 14.04 8.93 5.52
CA GLY A 199 15.46 8.57 5.67
C GLY A 199 15.80 7.87 6.98
N ARG A 200 14.80 7.35 7.70
CA ARG A 200 15.02 6.55 8.92
C ARG A 200 15.52 5.15 8.56
N PRO A 201 16.33 4.52 9.44
CA PRO A 201 16.77 3.15 9.23
C PRO A 201 15.57 2.21 9.01
N VAL A 202 15.62 1.44 7.94
CA VAL A 202 14.62 0.44 7.58
C VAL A 202 15.32 -0.76 6.95
N GLU A 203 14.96 -1.96 7.37
CA GLU A 203 15.47 -3.19 6.77
C GLU A 203 14.78 -3.46 5.43
N THR A 204 15.56 -3.87 4.44
CA THR A 204 15.09 -4.27 3.11
C THR A 204 15.21 -5.77 2.94
N GLY A 205 14.44 -6.35 2.03
CA GLY A 205 14.47 -7.80 1.79
C GLY A 205 14.11 -8.67 2.99
N THR A 206 13.50 -8.08 4.03
CA THR A 206 13.06 -8.77 5.24
C THR A 206 11.53 -8.75 5.32
N ILE A 207 10.95 -9.93 5.53
CA ILE A 207 9.51 -10.06 5.74
C ILE A 207 9.19 -9.89 7.22
N TYR A 208 8.26 -9.00 7.50
CA TYR A 208 7.58 -8.87 8.78
C TYR A 208 6.29 -9.68 8.72
N TYR A 209 6.29 -10.83 9.39
CA TYR A 209 5.17 -11.77 9.43
C TYR A 209 4.41 -11.65 10.74
N PHE A 210 3.09 -11.68 10.67
CA PHE A 210 2.20 -11.62 11.83
C PHE A 210 1.12 -12.68 11.73
N ASP A 211 1.04 -13.53 12.74
CA ASP A 211 -0.09 -14.41 13.00
C ASP A 211 -0.96 -13.82 14.10
N LEU A 212 -2.11 -13.27 13.72
CA LEU A 212 -3.03 -12.63 14.65
C LEU A 212 -3.84 -13.65 15.47
N LEU A 213 -3.93 -14.91 15.03
CA LEU A 213 -4.61 -15.97 15.78
C LEU A 213 -3.79 -16.37 17.00
N ASN A 214 -2.48 -16.59 16.81
CA ASN A 214 -1.55 -16.98 17.85
C ASN A 214 -0.82 -15.79 18.50
N GLN A 215 -1.03 -14.56 17.96
CA GLN A 215 -0.34 -13.33 18.40
C GLN A 215 1.18 -13.42 18.28
N GLU A 216 1.65 -14.06 17.23
CA GLU A 216 3.06 -14.22 16.91
C GLU A 216 3.54 -13.16 15.92
N PHE A 217 4.79 -12.76 16.09
CA PHE A 217 5.47 -11.83 15.20
C PHE A 217 6.86 -12.38 14.89
N GLU A 218 7.18 -12.48 13.61
CA GLU A 218 8.48 -12.94 13.13
C GLU A 218 9.07 -11.97 12.10
N THR A 219 10.39 -11.88 12.07
CA THR A 219 11.16 -11.23 11.04
C THR A 219 11.97 -12.27 10.28
N ILE A 220 11.77 -12.35 8.97
CA ILE A 220 12.33 -13.39 8.12
C ILE A 220 13.20 -12.73 7.04
N PRO A 221 14.54 -12.75 7.17
CA PRO A 221 15.42 -12.29 6.10
C PRO A 221 15.25 -13.17 4.85
N MET A 222 15.09 -12.55 3.68
CA MET A 222 14.89 -13.24 2.40
C MET A 222 16.05 -13.02 1.42
N VAL A 223 16.84 -11.98 1.63
CA VAL A 223 18.01 -11.58 0.82
C VAL A 223 19.14 -11.12 1.70
#